data_600c2cd9d7e08e974770bc14f44dd7ff
#
_entry.id   600c2cd9d7e08e974770bc14f44dd7ff
#
_cell.length_a   1.000
_cell.length_b   1.000
_cell.length_c   1.000
_cell.angle_alpha   90.00
_cell.angle_beta   90.00
_cell.angle_gamma   90.00
#
_symmetry.space_group_name_H-M   'P 1'
#
loop_
_entity.id
_entity.type
_entity.pdbx_description
1 polymer ?
#
loop_
_entity_poly.entity_id
_entity_poly.type
_entity_poly.pdbx_seq_one_letter_code
_entity_poly.pdbx_strand_id
1 'polypeptide(L)'
;VSNLDGEIKNTPREKGEEPLRVYIPKIGTDVTISNPKTTDVVVLDEYLKKGVVRYDGSGLLGDGNMLLFGHSSSLAQVVNKAYKAFNGFPKLVKGDLVYIDSENFRYVYKVETVKTVDSTTALVEFSSDKNMVTLSTCNTFGKKQERNVVEAVFSHKESKTL
;
A
#
# COMPACT_ATOMS: atom_id res chain seq x y z
N VAL A 1 42.97 2.45 0.91
CA VAL A 1 42.16 3.43 1.63
C VAL A 1 41.02 3.91 0.76
N SER A 2 41.27 4.17 -0.50
CA SER A 2 40.22 4.53 -1.45
C SER A 2 39.22 3.39 -1.71
N ASN A 3 39.58 2.18 -1.37
CA ASN A 3 38.76 1.00 -1.60
C ASN A 3 37.51 0.95 -0.68
N LEU A 4 37.61 1.58 0.47
CA LEU A 4 36.48 1.63 1.40
C LEU A 4 35.28 2.39 0.81
N ASP A 5 35.55 3.49 0.16
CA ASP A 5 34.50 4.27 -0.50
C ASP A 5 33.89 3.52 -1.68
N GLY A 6 34.75 2.79 -2.42
CA GLY A 6 34.30 1.95 -3.51
C GLY A 6 33.43 0.80 -3.04
N GLU A 7 33.80 0.17 -1.93
CA GLU A 7 33.01 -0.91 -1.34
C GLU A 7 31.64 -0.42 -0.87
N ILE A 8 31.59 0.74 -0.22
CA ILE A 8 30.32 1.33 0.23
C ILE A 8 29.42 1.63 -0.96
N LYS A 9 29.96 2.17 -2.03
CA LYS A 9 29.20 2.50 -3.25
C LYS A 9 28.70 1.25 -3.97
N ASN A 10 29.40 0.16 -3.84
CA ASN A 10 29.08 -1.09 -4.50
C ASN A 10 28.25 -2.04 -3.63
N THR A 11 27.94 -1.66 -2.40
CA THR A 11 27.03 -2.43 -1.55
C THR A 11 25.67 -2.52 -2.24
N PRO A 12 25.19 -3.75 -2.52
CA PRO A 12 23.88 -3.88 -3.17
C PRO A 12 22.80 -3.21 -2.34
N ARG A 13 21.96 -2.43 -3.00
CA ARG A 13 20.78 -1.86 -2.36
C ARG A 13 19.90 -3.02 -1.88
N GLU A 14 19.45 -2.95 -0.64
CA GLU A 14 18.53 -3.95 -0.11
C GLU A 14 17.28 -3.99 -0.99
N LYS A 15 16.96 -5.17 -1.51
CA LYS A 15 15.78 -5.33 -2.35
C LYS A 15 14.53 -5.22 -1.50
N GLY A 16 13.56 -4.48 -2.01
CA GLY A 16 12.25 -4.42 -1.39
C GLY A 16 11.54 -5.78 -1.44
N GLU A 17 10.63 -5.99 -0.51
CA GLU A 17 9.85 -7.22 -0.42
C GLU A 17 8.41 -6.96 -0.88
N GLU A 18 7.78 -8.00 -1.43
CA GLU A 18 6.37 -7.91 -1.80
C GLU A 18 5.49 -7.87 -0.55
N PRO A 19 4.49 -6.98 -0.52
CA PRO A 19 3.53 -6.95 0.58
C PRO A 19 2.54 -8.10 0.43
N LEU A 20 2.18 -8.74 1.54
CA LEU A 20 1.23 -9.86 1.55
C LEU A 20 -0.02 -9.58 2.36
N ARG A 21 0.04 -8.67 3.31
CA ARG A 21 -1.08 -8.36 4.20
C ARG A 21 -0.96 -6.93 4.70
N VAL A 22 -2.08 -6.22 4.75
CA VAL A 22 -2.16 -4.89 5.37
C VAL A 22 -3.04 -4.97 6.62
N TYR A 23 -2.57 -4.37 7.69
CA TYR A 23 -3.26 -4.33 8.97
C TYR A 23 -3.26 -2.91 9.51
N ILE A 24 -4.44 -2.34 9.72
CA ILE A 24 -4.63 -1.00 10.26
C ILE A 24 -5.61 -1.13 11.42
N PRO A 25 -5.11 -1.36 12.66
CA PRO A 25 -5.99 -1.70 13.79
C PRO A 25 -7.02 -0.63 14.11
N LYS A 26 -6.68 0.63 13.97
CA LYS A 26 -7.60 1.72 14.31
C LYS A 26 -8.92 1.65 13.54
N ILE A 27 -8.91 1.15 12.32
CA ILE A 27 -10.11 1.08 11.47
C ILE A 27 -10.53 -0.36 11.16
N GLY A 28 -9.87 -1.35 11.81
CA GLY A 28 -10.22 -2.75 11.65
C GLY A 28 -9.83 -3.36 10.32
N THR A 29 -8.96 -2.72 9.56
CA THR A 29 -8.49 -3.27 8.30
C THR A 29 -7.51 -4.41 8.57
N ASP A 30 -7.78 -5.56 7.97
CA ASP A 30 -6.91 -6.75 8.02
C ASP A 30 -7.21 -7.58 6.77
N VAL A 31 -6.43 -7.35 5.72
CA VAL A 31 -6.74 -7.87 4.38
C VAL A 31 -5.46 -8.33 3.70
N THR A 32 -5.57 -9.40 2.93
CA THR A 32 -4.47 -9.88 2.09
C THR A 32 -4.21 -8.94 0.92
N ILE A 33 -2.98 -8.93 0.45
CA ILE A 33 -2.53 -8.11 -0.66
C ILE A 33 -2.12 -9.03 -1.80
N SER A 34 -2.63 -8.75 -3.00
CA SER A 34 -2.22 -9.42 -4.23
C SER A 34 -1.21 -8.57 -4.99
N ASN A 35 -0.27 -9.22 -5.65
CA ASN A 35 0.79 -8.55 -6.41
C ASN A 35 0.76 -8.99 -7.89
N PRO A 36 -0.32 -8.66 -8.63
CA PRO A 36 -0.41 -9.04 -10.03
C PRO A 36 0.66 -8.32 -10.87
N LYS A 37 1.21 -9.03 -11.85
CA LYS A 37 2.26 -8.50 -12.73
C LYS A 37 1.65 -7.93 -14.01
N THR A 38 0.66 -7.05 -13.85
CA THR A 38 -0.06 -6.44 -14.96
C THR A 38 -0.66 -5.11 -14.53
N THR A 39 -0.91 -4.23 -15.49
CA THR A 39 -1.67 -3.00 -15.30
C THR A 39 -3.00 -3.03 -16.05
N ASP A 40 -3.39 -4.19 -16.55
CA ASP A 40 -4.67 -4.37 -17.24
C ASP A 40 -5.84 -4.17 -16.25
N VAL A 41 -6.71 -3.21 -16.55
CA VAL A 41 -7.76 -2.80 -15.61
C VAL A 41 -8.78 -3.91 -15.33
N VAL A 42 -9.08 -4.75 -16.30
CA VAL A 42 -10.02 -5.86 -16.12
C VAL A 42 -9.46 -6.88 -15.13
N VAL A 43 -8.17 -7.21 -15.30
CA VAL A 43 -7.48 -8.15 -14.42
C VAL A 43 -7.37 -7.55 -13.01
N LEU A 44 -7.00 -6.29 -12.91
CA LEU A 44 -6.88 -5.61 -11.61
C LEU A 44 -8.22 -5.56 -10.87
N ASP A 45 -9.31 -5.30 -11.57
CA ASP A 45 -10.64 -5.28 -10.96
C ASP A 45 -11.02 -6.64 -10.38
N GLU A 46 -10.61 -7.73 -11.02
CA GLU A 46 -10.84 -9.08 -10.50
C GLU A 46 -10.05 -9.33 -9.21
N TYR A 47 -8.79 -8.91 -9.16
CA TYR A 47 -8.00 -9.02 -7.94
C TYR A 47 -8.55 -8.15 -6.82
N LEU A 48 -9.08 -6.98 -7.15
CA LEU A 48 -9.65 -6.05 -6.19
C LEU A 48 -10.83 -6.65 -5.43
N LYS A 49 -11.57 -7.55 -6.06
CA LYS A 49 -12.68 -8.28 -5.41
C LYS A 49 -12.22 -9.23 -4.31
N LYS A 50 -10.94 -9.61 -4.32
CA LYS A 50 -10.36 -10.58 -3.39
C LYS A 50 -9.64 -9.92 -2.22
N GLY A 51 -9.25 -8.67 -2.35
CA GLY A 51 -8.49 -7.98 -1.32
C GLY A 51 -7.87 -6.71 -1.85
N VAL A 52 -6.74 -6.36 -1.24
CA VAL A 52 -5.95 -5.20 -1.64
C VAL A 52 -5.01 -5.59 -2.76
N VAL A 53 -4.79 -4.66 -3.69
CA VAL A 53 -3.93 -4.87 -4.86
C VAL A 53 -2.75 -3.91 -4.78
N ARG A 54 -1.53 -4.44 -4.94
CA ARG A 54 -0.36 -3.60 -5.19
C ARG A 54 -0.27 -3.31 -6.68
N TYR A 55 -0.16 -2.05 -7.03
CA TYR A 55 -0.03 -1.65 -8.43
C TYR A 55 1.36 -2.01 -8.96
N ASP A 56 1.40 -2.76 -10.06
CA ASP A 56 2.64 -3.20 -10.68
C ASP A 56 3.46 -1.99 -11.15
N GLY A 57 4.75 -2.01 -10.88
CA GLY A 57 5.65 -0.89 -11.18
C GLY A 57 5.80 0.12 -10.04
N SER A 58 4.93 0.09 -9.05
CA SER A 58 5.12 0.92 -7.84
C SER A 58 6.20 0.33 -6.93
N GLY A 59 6.55 1.06 -5.87
CA GLY A 59 7.56 0.60 -4.92
C GLY A 59 7.21 -0.72 -4.23
N LEU A 60 8.15 -1.23 -3.48
CA LEU A 60 8.02 -2.42 -2.64
C LEU A 60 8.21 -2.02 -1.18
N LEU A 61 7.96 -2.95 -0.28
CA LEU A 61 8.23 -2.73 1.15
C LEU A 61 9.70 -2.41 1.34
N GLY A 62 9.98 -1.27 1.96
CA GLY A 62 11.36 -0.83 2.20
C GLY A 62 12.02 -0.15 1.02
N ASP A 63 11.35 0.02 -0.11
CA ASP A 63 11.95 0.56 -1.32
C ASP A 63 10.95 1.38 -2.14
N GLY A 64 11.05 2.69 -2.05
CA GLY A 64 10.24 3.62 -2.82
C GLY A 64 8.81 3.78 -2.33
N ASN A 65 7.98 4.39 -3.14
CA ASN A 65 6.57 4.61 -2.85
C ASN A 65 5.73 3.45 -3.39
N MET A 66 5.25 2.62 -2.50
CA MET A 66 4.39 1.50 -2.84
C MET A 66 2.94 1.96 -2.94
N LEU A 67 2.24 1.55 -3.97
CA LEU A 67 0.85 1.95 -4.19
C LEU A 67 -0.08 0.75 -3.99
N LEU A 68 -1.00 0.89 -3.03
CA LEU A 68 -1.99 -0.13 -2.69
C LEU A 68 -3.39 0.41 -2.94
N PHE A 69 -4.22 -0.42 -3.58
CA PHE A 69 -5.63 -0.13 -3.83
C PHE A 69 -6.53 -1.12 -3.13
N GLY A 70 -7.62 -0.61 -2.56
CA GLY A 70 -8.61 -1.46 -1.92
C GLY A 70 -10.01 -0.89 -2.09
N HIS A 71 -11.00 -1.76 -2.05
CA HIS A 71 -12.41 -1.36 -2.10
C HIS A 71 -12.81 -0.59 -0.86
N SER A 72 -13.76 0.32 -1.05
CA SER A 72 -14.58 0.86 0.04
C SER A 72 -16.05 0.72 -0.36
N SER A 73 -16.91 0.57 0.62
CA SER A 73 -18.35 0.42 0.38
C SER A 73 -19.13 1.14 1.47
N SER A 74 -20.18 1.82 1.06
CA SER A 74 -21.14 2.45 1.99
C SER A 74 -22.19 1.47 2.49
N LEU A 75 -22.24 0.26 1.94
CA LEU A 75 -23.20 -0.75 2.37
C LEU A 75 -22.91 -1.22 3.78
N ALA A 76 -23.93 -1.32 4.61
CA ALA A 76 -23.79 -1.77 5.99
C ALA A 76 -23.28 -3.21 6.07
N GLN A 77 -23.73 -4.07 5.14
CA GLN A 77 -23.31 -5.45 5.05
C GLN A 77 -22.85 -5.76 3.63
N VAL A 78 -21.77 -6.49 3.52
CA VAL A 78 -21.25 -6.98 2.24
C VAL A 78 -20.96 -8.46 2.37
N VAL A 79 -21.16 -9.20 1.27
CA VAL A 79 -20.89 -10.64 1.22
C VAL A 79 -19.38 -10.89 1.36
N ASN A 80 -18.56 -10.04 0.77
CA ASN A 80 -17.12 -10.18 0.77
C ASN A 80 -16.49 -9.01 1.54
N LYS A 81 -15.77 -9.32 2.61
CA LYS A 81 -15.10 -8.30 3.44
C LYS A 81 -14.09 -7.46 2.66
N ALA A 82 -13.56 -7.96 1.55
CA ALA A 82 -12.65 -7.21 0.70
C ALA A 82 -13.31 -5.92 0.17
N TYR A 83 -14.62 -5.89 0.02
CA TYR A 83 -15.33 -4.69 -0.43
C TYR A 83 -15.33 -3.54 0.59
N LYS A 84 -14.90 -3.81 1.81
CA LYS A 84 -14.72 -2.81 2.86
C LYS A 84 -13.27 -2.68 3.30
N ALA A 85 -12.33 -3.19 2.50
CA ALA A 85 -10.93 -3.25 2.87
C ALA A 85 -10.39 -1.89 3.37
N PHE A 86 -10.74 -0.82 2.68
CA PHE A 86 -10.26 0.52 2.99
C PHE A 86 -11.36 1.46 3.51
N ASN A 87 -12.41 0.91 4.09
CA ASN A 87 -13.37 1.73 4.81
C ASN A 87 -12.69 2.35 6.03
N GLY A 88 -13.09 3.56 6.37
CA GLY A 88 -12.58 4.21 7.56
C GLY A 88 -11.35 5.08 7.34
N PHE A 89 -10.83 5.19 6.14
CA PHE A 89 -9.69 6.08 5.85
C PHE A 89 -9.90 7.51 6.37
N PRO A 90 -11.10 8.11 6.27
CA PRO A 90 -11.31 9.45 6.85
C PRO A 90 -11.12 9.54 8.36
N LYS A 91 -11.11 8.42 9.07
CA LYS A 91 -10.88 8.38 10.53
C LYS A 91 -9.40 8.38 10.89
N LEU A 92 -8.52 8.13 9.93
CA LEU A 92 -7.08 8.14 10.18
C LEU A 92 -6.57 9.57 10.30
N VAL A 93 -5.58 9.75 11.16
CA VAL A 93 -4.91 11.03 11.38
C VAL A 93 -3.41 10.84 11.36
N LYS A 94 -2.67 11.93 11.17
CA LYS A 94 -1.22 11.92 11.18
C LYS A 94 -0.70 11.23 12.45
N GLY A 95 0.21 10.30 12.27
CA GLY A 95 0.82 9.52 13.36
C GLY A 95 0.20 8.15 13.57
N ASP A 96 -0.97 7.87 13.00
CA ASP A 96 -1.56 6.55 13.07
C ASP A 96 -0.68 5.53 12.36
N LEU A 97 -0.73 4.28 12.82
CA LEU A 97 0.16 3.23 12.30
C LEU A 97 -0.55 2.37 11.27
N VAL A 98 0.19 2.06 10.22
CA VAL A 98 -0.18 1.10 9.18
C VAL A 98 0.88 0.00 9.21
N TYR A 99 0.44 -1.24 9.37
CA TYR A 99 1.33 -2.40 9.36
C TYR A 99 1.14 -3.15 8.05
N ILE A 100 2.26 -3.47 7.40
CA ILE A 100 2.22 -4.25 6.17
C ILE A 100 3.24 -5.38 6.31
N ASP A 101 2.75 -6.60 6.19
CA ASP A 101 3.56 -7.80 6.37
C ASP A 101 4.07 -8.31 5.02
N SER A 102 5.34 -8.66 4.99
CA SER A 102 5.94 -9.52 3.99
C SER A 102 5.95 -10.95 4.52
N GLU A 103 6.64 -11.85 3.84
CA GLU A 103 6.76 -13.23 4.29
C GLU A 103 7.42 -13.34 5.67
N ASN A 104 8.47 -12.56 5.92
CA ASN A 104 9.30 -12.70 7.11
C ASN A 104 9.27 -11.51 8.06
N PHE A 105 8.81 -10.35 7.60
CA PHE A 105 8.90 -9.11 8.36
C PHE A 105 7.57 -8.37 8.40
N ARG A 106 7.44 -7.53 9.41
CA ARG A 106 6.37 -6.53 9.50
C ARG A 106 6.98 -5.16 9.30
N TYR A 107 6.49 -4.44 8.30
CA TYR A 107 6.91 -3.06 8.03
C TYR A 107 5.90 -2.12 8.65
N VAL A 108 6.39 -1.16 9.41
CA VAL A 108 5.55 -0.18 10.12
C VAL A 108 5.68 1.16 9.44
N TYR A 109 4.54 1.72 9.05
CA TYR A 109 4.45 3.04 8.44
C TYR A 109 3.61 3.95 9.33
N LYS A 110 3.91 5.25 9.30
CA LYS A 110 3.13 6.26 10.03
C LYS A 110 2.40 7.14 9.04
N VAL A 111 1.11 7.32 9.24
CA VAL A 111 0.28 8.20 8.41
C VAL A 111 0.83 9.62 8.47
N GLU A 112 1.00 10.22 7.31
CA GLU A 112 1.43 11.60 7.15
C GLU A 112 0.30 12.48 6.65
N THR A 113 -0.44 12.03 5.63
CA THR A 113 -1.57 12.77 5.06
C THR A 113 -2.76 11.87 4.82
N VAL A 114 -3.94 12.45 4.93
CA VAL A 114 -5.21 11.83 4.56
C VAL A 114 -5.96 12.86 3.72
N LYS A 115 -6.35 12.49 2.52
CA LYS A 115 -6.99 13.42 1.58
C LYS A 115 -8.02 12.70 0.71
N THR A 116 -8.91 13.49 0.13
CA THR A 116 -9.90 13.00 -0.85
C THR A 116 -9.55 13.61 -2.20
N VAL A 117 -9.52 12.79 -3.23
CA VAL A 117 -9.26 13.21 -4.60
C VAL A 117 -10.35 12.67 -5.52
N ASP A 118 -10.63 13.40 -6.60
CA ASP A 118 -11.58 13.00 -7.63
C ASP A 118 -10.78 12.78 -8.91
N SER A 119 -10.60 11.54 -9.30
CA SER A 119 -9.68 11.18 -10.37
C SER A 119 -10.16 9.97 -11.17
N THR A 120 -9.92 10.00 -12.47
CA THR A 120 -10.11 8.83 -13.35
C THR A 120 -8.96 7.85 -13.24
N THR A 121 -7.79 8.34 -12.84
CA THR A 121 -6.61 7.49 -12.67
C THR A 121 -6.30 7.33 -11.21
N ALA A 122 -5.90 6.15 -10.84
CA ALA A 122 -5.39 5.89 -9.51
C ALA A 122 -3.89 6.19 -9.44
N LEU A 123 -3.32 6.69 -10.51
CA LEU A 123 -1.89 6.91 -10.61
C LEU A 123 -1.45 8.02 -9.66
N VAL A 124 -0.51 7.67 -8.82
CA VAL A 124 0.24 8.58 -7.99
C VAL A 124 1.66 8.53 -8.54
N GLU A 125 2.41 9.56 -8.28
CA GLU A 125 3.79 9.58 -8.70
C GLU A 125 4.58 8.54 -7.90
N PHE A 126 5.03 7.49 -8.59
CA PHE A 126 5.75 6.38 -7.97
C PHE A 126 7.23 6.65 -7.79
N SER A 127 7.78 7.58 -8.55
CA SER A 127 9.21 7.83 -8.65
C SER A 127 9.74 8.65 -7.47
N SER A 128 9.29 8.35 -6.28
CA SER A 128 9.78 8.99 -5.07
C SER A 128 10.92 8.17 -4.49
N ASP A 129 12.00 8.83 -4.10
CA ASP A 129 13.08 8.21 -3.33
C ASP A 129 12.65 7.93 -1.90
N LYS A 130 11.51 8.44 -1.50
CA LYS A 130 10.96 8.26 -0.17
C LYS A 130 10.45 6.84 0.00
N ASN A 131 10.86 6.21 1.10
CA ASN A 131 10.33 4.91 1.49
C ASN A 131 8.98 5.12 2.17
N MET A 132 7.91 4.90 1.41
CA MET A 132 6.55 5.18 1.87
C MET A 132 5.54 4.28 1.20
N VAL A 133 4.31 4.34 1.66
CA VAL A 133 3.18 3.66 1.04
C VAL A 133 2.05 4.67 0.82
N THR A 134 1.42 4.56 -0.34
CA THR A 134 0.21 5.30 -0.67
C THR A 134 -0.94 4.31 -0.78
N LEU A 135 -1.97 4.49 0.03
CA LEU A 135 -3.15 3.63 0.04
C LEU A 135 -4.32 4.43 -0.52
N SER A 136 -4.98 3.89 -1.52
CA SER A 136 -6.09 4.56 -2.18
C SER A 136 -7.31 3.65 -2.27
N THR A 137 -8.49 4.20 -1.97
CA THR A 137 -9.72 3.49 -2.27
C THR A 137 -9.91 3.41 -3.78
N CYS A 138 -10.42 2.29 -4.24
CA CYS A 138 -10.69 2.06 -5.67
C CYS A 138 -11.82 1.06 -5.79
N ASN A 139 -12.93 1.45 -6.43
CA ASN A 139 -14.03 0.52 -6.67
C ASN A 139 -13.95 -0.09 -8.06
N THR A 140 -13.46 0.68 -9.02
CA THR A 140 -13.10 0.19 -10.35
C THR A 140 -11.93 0.99 -10.87
N PHE A 141 -11.01 0.30 -11.55
CA PHE A 141 -9.92 0.97 -12.25
C PHE A 141 -10.46 1.61 -13.52
N GLY A 142 -9.88 2.75 -13.91
CA GLY A 142 -10.20 3.40 -15.17
C GLY A 142 -11.46 4.25 -15.20
N LYS A 143 -12.22 4.35 -14.11
CA LYS A 143 -13.39 5.20 -14.01
C LYS A 143 -13.15 6.36 -13.06
N LYS A 144 -13.72 7.52 -13.38
CA LYS A 144 -13.68 8.67 -12.49
C LYS A 144 -14.49 8.36 -11.24
N GLN A 145 -13.86 8.55 -10.09
CA GLN A 145 -14.51 8.33 -8.80
C GLN A 145 -13.79 9.11 -7.72
N GLU A 146 -14.52 9.40 -6.65
CA GLU A 146 -13.92 9.96 -5.45
C GLU A 146 -13.08 8.87 -4.76
N ARG A 147 -11.87 9.23 -4.39
CA ARG A 147 -10.93 8.33 -3.72
C ARG A 147 -10.47 8.95 -2.41
N ASN A 148 -10.44 8.15 -1.36
CA ASN A 148 -9.74 8.51 -0.14
C ASN A 148 -8.32 7.98 -0.23
N VAL A 149 -7.36 8.85 0.01
CA VAL A 149 -5.93 8.53 -0.15
C VAL A 149 -5.22 8.79 1.16
N VAL A 150 -4.47 7.79 1.61
CA VAL A 150 -3.62 7.87 2.80
C VAL A 150 -2.18 7.71 2.36
N GLU A 151 -1.34 8.67 2.73
CA GLU A 151 0.09 8.58 2.52
C GLU A 151 0.76 8.33 3.87
N ALA A 152 1.57 7.30 3.96
CA ALA A 152 2.24 6.92 5.19
C ALA A 152 3.73 6.68 4.92
N VAL A 153 4.56 7.17 5.83
CA VAL A 153 6.03 7.11 5.69
C VAL A 153 6.56 5.96 6.52
N PHE A 154 7.54 5.25 5.96
CA PHE A 154 8.20 4.15 6.64
C PHE A 154 8.79 4.59 7.97
N SER A 155 8.54 3.82 9.01
CA SER A 155 9.10 4.04 10.34
C SER A 155 10.20 3.01 10.63
N HIS A 156 9.84 1.76 10.67
CA HIS A 156 10.79 0.69 10.99
C HIS A 156 10.24 -0.67 10.54
N LYS A 157 11.09 -1.67 10.61
CA LYS A 157 10.78 -3.05 10.28
C LYS A 157 10.99 -3.93 11.51
N GLU A 158 10.06 -4.85 11.73
CA GLU A 158 10.09 -5.81 12.83
C GLU A 158 10.13 -7.22 12.30
N SER A 159 10.81 -8.13 13.01
CA SER A 159 10.70 -9.55 12.71
C SER A 159 9.31 -10.03 13.08
N LYS A 160 8.73 -10.88 12.25
CA LYS A 160 7.47 -11.53 12.60
C LYS A 160 7.77 -12.63 13.61
N THR A 161 7.27 -12.45 14.83
CA THR A 161 7.35 -13.47 15.87
C THR A 161 6.10 -14.32 15.83
N LEU A 162 6.32 -15.60 15.90
CA LEU A 162 5.23 -16.57 15.98
C LEU A 162 4.74 -16.71 17.41
#